data_f2ca8bbcbd6ed2acfde2a5f5fbce3a39
#
_entry.id   f2ca8bbcbd6ed2acfde2a5f5fbce3a39
#
_cell.length_a   1.000
_cell.length_b   1.000
_cell.length_c   1.000
_cell.angle_alpha   90.00
_cell.angle_beta   90.00
_cell.angle_gamma   90.00
#
_symmetry.space_group_name_H-M   'P 1'
#
loop_
_entity.id
_entity.type
_entity.pdbx_description
1 polymer ?
#
loop_
_entity_poly.entity_id
_entity_poly.type
_entity_poly.pdbx_seq_one_letter_code
_entity_poly.pdbx_strand_id
1 'polypeptide(L)'
;MDLDEIGQRIRTARKRQGLSQASLGQQLGMSRATISGIENGTVPEIGIRKILSLCAALGLELLAQEKTKRPTLQQLMQEQHDA
;
A
#
# COMPACT_ATOMS: atom_id res chain seq x y z
N MET A 1 5.54 6.18 4.94
CA MET A 1 4.34 5.39 4.61
C MET A 1 3.78 4.81 5.89
N ASP A 2 2.47 4.92 6.09
CA ASP A 2 1.78 4.38 7.25
C ASP A 2 0.60 3.50 6.81
N LEU A 3 -0.10 2.92 7.76
CA LEU A 3 -1.24 2.03 7.46
C LEU A 3 -2.38 2.78 6.78
N ASP A 4 -2.59 4.05 7.10
CA ASP A 4 -3.62 4.86 6.46
C ASP A 4 -3.31 5.05 4.97
N GLU A 5 -2.08 5.32 4.65
CA GLU A 5 -1.66 5.50 3.26
C GLU A 5 -1.79 4.20 2.47
N ILE A 6 -1.38 3.08 3.05
CA ILE A 6 -1.55 1.76 2.42
C ILE A 6 -3.04 1.49 2.17
N GLY A 7 -3.88 1.73 3.17
CA GLY A 7 -5.33 1.54 3.06
C GLY A 7 -5.93 2.40 1.96
N GLN A 8 -5.52 3.65 1.85
CA GLN A 8 -6.01 4.57 0.82
C GLN A 8 -5.62 4.11 -0.59
N ARG A 9 -4.42 3.62 -0.76
CA ARG A 9 -3.96 3.11 -2.05
C ARG A 9 -4.73 1.85 -2.47
N ILE A 10 -5.00 0.97 -1.52
CA ILE A 10 -5.82 -0.22 -1.74
C ILE A 10 -7.24 0.19 -2.17
N ARG A 11 -7.84 1.12 -1.44
CA ARG A 11 -9.18 1.62 -1.74
C ARG A 11 -9.25 2.24 -3.14
N THR A 12 -8.30 3.09 -3.47
CA THR A 12 -8.25 3.75 -4.78
C THR A 12 -8.13 2.74 -5.90
N ALA A 13 -7.23 1.77 -5.77
CA ALA A 13 -7.04 0.73 -6.78
C ALA A 13 -8.29 -0.15 -6.92
N ARG A 14 -8.92 -0.51 -5.80
CA ARG A 14 -10.16 -1.29 -5.81
C ARG A 14 -11.27 -0.56 -6.58
N LYS A 15 -11.49 0.70 -6.26
CA LYS A 15 -12.52 1.52 -6.91
C LYS A 15 -12.23 1.72 -8.39
N ARG A 16 -10.98 1.91 -8.74
CA ARG A 16 -10.56 2.04 -10.15
C ARG A 16 -10.94 0.81 -10.96
N GLN A 17 -10.88 -0.36 -10.35
CA GLN A 17 -11.22 -1.62 -11.00
C GLN A 17 -12.71 -1.98 -10.89
N GLY A 18 -13.51 -1.12 -10.28
CA GLY A 18 -14.94 -1.33 -10.14
C GLY A 18 -15.32 -2.44 -9.16
N LEU A 19 -14.43 -2.81 -8.25
CA LEU A 19 -14.67 -3.87 -7.28
C LEU A 19 -15.28 -3.31 -6.00
N SER A 20 -16.25 -4.06 -5.43
CA SER A 20 -16.75 -3.78 -4.10
C SER A 20 -15.83 -4.41 -3.04
N GLN A 21 -15.93 -3.93 -1.80
CA GLN A 21 -15.22 -4.55 -0.68
C GLN A 21 -15.64 -6.02 -0.52
N ALA A 22 -16.92 -6.31 -0.66
CA ALA A 22 -17.44 -7.67 -0.55
C ALA A 22 -16.89 -8.57 -1.65
N SER A 23 -16.86 -8.10 -2.89
CA SER A 23 -16.34 -8.84 -4.03
C SER A 23 -14.84 -9.15 -3.87
N LEU A 24 -14.06 -8.15 -3.48
CA LEU A 24 -12.64 -8.34 -3.24
C LEU A 24 -12.39 -9.31 -2.08
N GLY A 25 -13.14 -9.19 -1.01
CA GLY A 25 -13.04 -10.11 0.14
C GLY A 25 -13.35 -11.54 -0.26
N GLN A 26 -14.37 -11.73 -1.09
CA GLN A 26 -14.75 -13.07 -1.58
C GLN A 26 -13.62 -13.70 -2.41
N GLN A 27 -12.98 -12.93 -3.27
CA GLN A 27 -11.86 -13.41 -4.06
C GLN A 27 -10.67 -13.86 -3.20
N LEU A 28 -10.44 -13.18 -2.08
CA LEU A 28 -9.25 -13.37 -1.27
C LEU A 28 -9.51 -14.17 0.01
N GLY A 29 -10.74 -14.61 0.24
CA GLY A 29 -11.09 -15.31 1.47
C GLY A 29 -11.05 -14.40 2.70
N MET A 30 -11.31 -13.11 2.53
CA MET A 30 -11.36 -12.13 3.61
C MET A 30 -12.78 -11.60 3.79
N SER A 31 -13.16 -11.31 5.04
CA SER A 31 -14.44 -10.66 5.30
C SER A 31 -14.45 -9.22 4.79
N ARG A 32 -15.63 -8.73 4.46
CA ARG A 32 -15.82 -7.32 4.11
C ARG A 32 -15.32 -6.40 5.22
N ALA A 33 -15.57 -6.78 6.48
CA ALA A 33 -15.13 -5.98 7.63
C ALA A 33 -13.60 -5.88 7.68
N THR A 34 -12.89 -6.95 7.35
CA THR A 34 -11.43 -6.94 7.27
C THR A 34 -10.95 -5.98 6.19
N ILE A 35 -11.52 -6.05 4.99
CA ILE A 35 -11.18 -5.14 3.89
C ILE A 35 -11.45 -3.69 4.29
N SER A 36 -12.62 -3.42 4.85
CA SER A 36 -13.00 -2.08 5.30
C SER A 36 -12.05 -1.53 6.35
N GLY A 37 -11.70 -2.35 7.33
CA GLY A 37 -10.75 -1.96 8.38
C GLY A 37 -9.37 -1.64 7.83
N ILE A 38 -8.90 -2.41 6.86
CA ILE A 38 -7.62 -2.16 6.20
C ILE A 38 -7.66 -0.83 5.43
N GLU A 39 -8.72 -0.60 4.66
CA GLU A 39 -8.86 0.63 3.86
C GLU A 39 -8.98 1.88 4.74
N ASN A 40 -9.59 1.75 5.91
CA ASN A 40 -9.79 2.87 6.84
C ASN A 40 -8.64 3.03 7.85
N GLY A 41 -7.67 2.12 7.85
CA GLY A 41 -6.56 2.18 8.78
C GLY A 41 -6.95 1.92 10.23
N THR A 42 -8.08 1.23 10.48
CA THR A 42 -8.61 1.00 11.83
C THR A 42 -8.18 -0.35 12.42
N VAL A 43 -7.55 -1.21 11.63
CA VAL A 43 -7.05 -2.49 12.11
C VAL A 43 -5.71 -2.26 12.79
N PRO A 44 -5.57 -2.60 14.09
CA PRO A 44 -4.32 -2.36 14.84
C PRO A 44 -3.15 -3.16 14.29
N GLU A 45 -3.42 -4.36 13.82
CA GLU A 45 -2.41 -5.25 13.25
C GLU A 45 -2.95 -5.93 12.02
N ILE A 46 -2.26 -5.79 10.91
CA ILE A 46 -2.60 -6.46 9.66
C ILE A 46 -1.47 -7.40 9.30
N GLY A 47 -1.79 -8.68 9.09
CA GLY A 47 -0.78 -9.62 8.63
C GLY A 47 -0.22 -9.19 7.28
N ILE A 48 1.10 -9.20 7.13
CA ILE A 48 1.76 -8.80 5.88
C ILE A 48 1.28 -9.63 4.69
N ARG A 49 0.94 -10.90 4.89
CA ARG A 49 0.43 -11.76 3.82
C ARG A 49 -0.90 -11.26 3.26
N LYS A 50 -1.78 -10.73 4.13
CA LYS A 50 -3.05 -10.15 3.71
C LYS A 50 -2.81 -8.92 2.84
N ILE A 51 -1.88 -8.07 3.24
CA ILE A 51 -1.51 -6.87 2.46
C ILE A 51 -0.94 -7.27 1.11
N LEU A 52 -0.04 -8.25 1.07
CA LEU A 52 0.55 -8.72 -0.18
C LEU A 52 -0.50 -9.33 -1.11
N SER A 53 -1.47 -10.09 -0.56
CA SER A 53 -2.56 -10.66 -1.34
C SER A 53 -3.45 -9.58 -1.94
N LEU A 54 -3.78 -8.55 -1.17
CA LEU A 54 -4.54 -7.40 -1.65
C LEU A 54 -3.81 -6.67 -2.77
N CYS A 55 -2.54 -6.40 -2.57
CA CYS A 55 -1.71 -5.73 -3.56
C CYS A 55 -1.64 -6.55 -4.85
N ALA A 56 -1.40 -7.85 -4.76
CA ALA A 56 -1.33 -8.72 -5.93
C ALA A 56 -2.66 -8.73 -6.70
N ALA A 57 -3.79 -8.82 -6.00
CA ALA A 57 -5.10 -8.82 -6.63
C ALA A 57 -5.43 -7.51 -7.33
N LEU A 58 -4.90 -6.39 -6.84
CA LEU A 58 -5.20 -5.05 -7.34
C LEU A 58 -4.11 -4.50 -8.27
N GLY A 59 -3.09 -5.28 -8.59
CA GLY A 59 -1.99 -4.83 -9.44
C GLY A 59 -1.09 -3.81 -8.75
N LEU A 60 -1.05 -3.82 -7.43
CA LEU A 60 -0.17 -2.96 -6.65
C LEU A 60 1.08 -3.72 -6.25
N GLU A 61 2.16 -2.98 -6.04
CA GLU A 61 3.41 -3.52 -5.56
C GLU A 61 3.77 -2.87 -4.23
N LEU A 62 4.07 -3.69 -3.24
CA LEU A 62 4.51 -3.21 -1.94
C LEU A 62 6.04 -3.19 -1.93
N LEU A 63 6.61 -2.00 -1.81
CA LEU A 63 8.04 -1.79 -1.82
C LEU A 63 8.52 -1.25 -0.48
N ALA A 64 9.65 -1.75 -0.03
CA ALA A 64 10.36 -1.20 1.11
C ALA A 64 11.51 -0.35 0.59
N GLN A 65 11.54 0.91 0.98
CA GLN A 65 12.56 1.86 0.55
C GLN A 65 13.16 2.55 1.76
N GLU A 66 14.43 2.87 1.67
CA GLU A 66 15.06 3.70 2.67
C GLU A 66 14.40 5.08 2.68
N LYS A 67 14.12 5.56 3.89
CA LYS A 67 13.59 6.90 4.07
C LYS A 67 14.71 7.90 3.82
N THR A 68 14.68 8.54 2.66
CA THR A 68 15.65 9.58 2.33
C THR A 68 15.08 10.95 2.59
N LYS A 69 15.91 11.86 3.11
CA LYS A 69 15.61 13.26 3.07
C LYS A 69 15.70 13.72 1.62
N ARG A 70 14.85 14.67 1.24
CA ARG A 70 14.95 15.30 -0.06
C ARG A 70 16.36 15.87 -0.20
N PRO A 71 17.19 15.40 -1.15
CA PRO A 71 18.58 15.83 -1.23
C PRO A 71 18.65 17.31 -1.61
N THR A 72 19.57 18.04 -0.99
CA THR A 72 19.89 19.41 -1.40
C THR A 72 20.64 19.36 -2.74
N LEU A 73 20.64 20.48 -3.46
CA LEU A 73 21.39 20.58 -4.70
C LEU A 73 22.86 20.20 -4.50
N GLN A 74 23.42 20.60 -3.37
CA GLN A 74 24.81 20.30 -3.02
C GLN A 74 25.05 18.80 -2.83
N GLN A 75 24.11 18.11 -2.19
CA GLN A 75 24.18 16.67 -2.01
C GLN A 75 24.07 15.93 -3.35
N LEU A 76 23.20 16.39 -4.24
CA LEU A 76 23.08 15.82 -5.58
C LEU A 76 24.34 15.99 -6.39
N MET A 77 25.01 17.14 -6.26
CA MET A 77 26.29 17.36 -6.94
C MET A 77 27.39 16.46 -6.41
N GLN A 78 27.43 16.20 -5.09
CA GLN A 78 28.39 15.26 -4.50
C GLN A 78 28.14 13.84 -4.96
N GLU A 79 26.90 13.40 -5.04
CA GLU A 79 26.55 12.07 -5.53
C GLU A 79 26.97 11.88 -7.00
N GLN A 80 26.86 12.90 -7.82
CA GLN A 80 27.35 12.86 -9.19
C GLN A 80 28.86 12.78 -9.28
N HIS A 81 29.57 13.35 -8.32
CA HIS A 81 31.02 13.28 -8.26
C HIS A 81 31.54 11.91 -7.81
N ASP A 82 30.81 11.22 -6.96
CA ASP A 82 31.17 9.93 -6.41
C ASP A 82 30.78 8.76 -7.33
N ALA A 83 30.10 9.07 -8.41
CA ALA A 83 29.65 8.05 -9.36
C ALA A 83 30.75 7.68 -10.41
#